data_43d5450425a7583840e8eb9ebad9bc1a
#
_entry.id   43d5450425a7583840e8eb9ebad9bc1a
#
_cell.length_a   1.000
_cell.length_b   1.000
_cell.length_c   1.000
_cell.angle_alpha   90.00
_cell.angle_beta   90.00
_cell.angle_gamma   90.00
#
_symmetry.space_group_name_H-M   'P 1'
#
loop_
_entity.id
_entity.type
_entity.pdbx_description
1 polymer ?
#
loop_
_entity_poly.entity_id
_entity_poly.type
_entity_poly.pdbx_seq_one_letter_code
_entity_poly.pdbx_strand_id
1 'polypeptide(L)'
;MGKGFSFASVILSYFLVGGGMFTATLVGSELQIGTELAAYALFAAGAFAGGFVAARASRGQTILEPAIGAVAVVATIVGLAATTPIGKLIWVVAQDQTIAFVGSVGLTGVVGALVGASVSERLLGEATQSSIPWIVYTAMAAFGASLLSTLFASILFLGDNAATRSGLDIGAVVLIGMGGGCLIAGLAVGASSRVRPLLAAFLGGGLGVTGFFTLVTRATPPATSDAVTGVALLAGAGAMVTLIGTVFGGVTVGRKQAT
;
A
#
# COMPACT_ATOMS: atom_id res chain seq x y z
N MET A 1 7.92 -11.76 27.35
CA MET A 1 7.33 -10.42 27.16
C MET A 1 6.14 -10.57 26.21
N GLY A 2 4.93 -10.20 26.61
CA GLY A 2 3.76 -10.29 25.76
C GLY A 2 3.96 -9.42 24.49
N LYS A 3 3.56 -9.94 23.33
CA LYS A 3 3.55 -9.19 22.08
C LYS A 3 2.51 -8.07 22.25
N GLY A 4 2.95 -6.85 22.53
CA GLY A 4 2.09 -5.67 22.64
C GLY A 4 1.58 -5.21 21.28
N PHE A 5 0.40 -4.59 21.23
CA PHE A 5 -0.14 -3.96 20.03
C PHE A 5 0.80 -2.87 19.50
N SER A 6 1.03 -2.85 18.19
CA SER A 6 1.90 -1.89 17.52
C SER A 6 1.14 -1.09 16.46
N PHE A 7 0.92 0.20 16.73
CA PHE A 7 0.26 1.08 15.76
C PHE A 7 1.04 1.23 14.45
N ALA A 8 2.39 1.23 14.53
CA ALA A 8 3.23 1.25 13.33
C ALA A 8 3.01 0.01 12.45
N SER A 9 2.81 -1.16 13.08
CA SER A 9 2.50 -2.39 12.34
C SER A 9 1.11 -2.34 11.70
N VAL A 10 0.13 -1.66 12.29
CA VAL A 10 -1.18 -1.42 11.66
C VAL A 10 -1.04 -0.54 10.42
N ILE A 11 -0.30 0.56 10.50
CA ILE A 11 -0.04 1.43 9.34
C ILE A 11 0.68 0.66 8.24
N LEU A 12 1.70 -0.11 8.60
CA LEU A 12 2.41 -0.95 7.63
C LEU A 12 1.48 -1.97 7.00
N SER A 13 0.64 -2.62 7.79
CA SER A 13 -0.36 -3.59 7.32
C SER A 13 -1.38 -2.96 6.37
N TYR A 14 -1.83 -1.75 6.65
CA TYR A 14 -2.71 -0.99 5.78
C TYR A 14 -2.12 -0.85 4.37
N PHE A 15 -0.85 -0.46 4.25
CA PHE A 15 -0.20 -0.31 2.95
C PHE A 15 0.10 -1.65 2.27
N LEU A 16 0.48 -2.67 3.03
CA LEU A 16 0.76 -4.00 2.48
C LEU A 16 -0.52 -4.69 1.97
N VAL A 17 -1.59 -4.64 2.73
CA VAL A 17 -2.89 -5.21 2.32
C VAL A 17 -3.47 -4.42 1.16
N GLY A 18 -3.50 -3.09 1.26
CA GLY A 18 -3.99 -2.22 0.18
C GLY A 18 -3.17 -2.40 -1.10
N GLY A 19 -1.84 -2.42 -1.00
CA GLY A 19 -0.95 -2.66 -2.12
C GLY A 19 -1.18 -4.02 -2.77
N GLY A 20 -1.37 -5.07 -1.98
CA GLY A 20 -1.70 -6.40 -2.47
C GLY A 20 -3.02 -6.44 -3.23
N MET A 21 -4.08 -5.87 -2.67
CA MET A 21 -5.40 -5.78 -3.30
C MET A 21 -5.35 -5.03 -4.64
N PHE A 22 -4.73 -3.85 -4.66
CA PHE A 22 -4.61 -3.06 -5.89
C PHE A 22 -3.75 -3.76 -6.94
N THR A 23 -2.63 -4.37 -6.55
CA THR A 23 -1.79 -5.13 -7.49
C THR A 23 -2.57 -6.27 -8.13
N ALA A 24 -3.32 -7.02 -7.34
CA ALA A 24 -4.13 -8.13 -7.86
C ALA A 24 -5.22 -7.65 -8.83
N THR A 25 -5.90 -6.55 -8.51
CA THR A 25 -6.90 -5.94 -9.38
C THR A 25 -6.29 -5.50 -10.71
N LEU A 26 -5.11 -4.91 -10.68
CA LEU A 26 -4.42 -4.46 -11.88
C LEU A 26 -3.92 -5.62 -12.74
N VAL A 27 -3.34 -6.65 -12.13
CA VAL A 27 -2.97 -7.89 -12.83
C VAL A 27 -4.21 -8.53 -13.45
N GLY A 28 -5.34 -8.55 -12.76
CA GLY A 28 -6.61 -9.06 -13.29
C GLY A 28 -7.10 -8.29 -14.52
N SER A 29 -6.98 -6.96 -14.50
CA SER A 29 -7.36 -6.13 -15.65
C SER A 29 -6.45 -6.36 -16.86
N GLU A 30 -5.14 -6.52 -16.65
CA GLU A 30 -4.18 -6.83 -17.71
C GLU A 30 -4.39 -8.21 -18.32
N LEU A 31 -4.75 -9.19 -17.51
CA LEU A 31 -5.05 -10.56 -17.97
C LEU A 31 -6.45 -10.69 -18.57
N GLN A 32 -7.19 -9.58 -18.67
CA GLN A 32 -8.57 -9.56 -19.20
C GLN A 32 -9.50 -10.58 -18.52
N ILE A 33 -9.33 -10.78 -17.21
CA ILE A 33 -10.12 -11.72 -16.44
C ILE A 33 -11.52 -11.13 -16.29
N GLY A 34 -12.42 -11.57 -17.19
CA GLY A 34 -13.75 -10.99 -17.38
C GLY A 34 -14.87 -11.57 -16.50
N THR A 35 -14.57 -12.48 -15.57
CA THR A 35 -15.60 -13.05 -14.69
C THR A 35 -15.55 -12.40 -13.31
N GLU A 36 -16.71 -12.06 -12.75
CA GLU A 36 -16.82 -11.51 -11.41
C GLU A 36 -16.16 -12.39 -10.35
N LEU A 37 -16.36 -13.71 -10.43
CA LEU A 37 -15.76 -14.68 -9.51
C LEU A 37 -14.23 -14.62 -9.53
N ALA A 38 -13.63 -14.50 -10.71
CA ALA A 38 -12.18 -14.40 -10.83
C ALA A 38 -11.64 -13.06 -10.30
N ALA A 39 -12.38 -11.97 -10.46
CA ALA A 39 -12.04 -10.69 -9.87
C ALA A 39 -12.05 -10.76 -8.34
N TYR A 40 -13.05 -11.38 -7.72
CA TYR A 40 -13.07 -11.62 -6.28
C TYR A 40 -11.91 -12.51 -5.82
N ALA A 41 -11.61 -13.58 -6.56
CA ALA A 41 -10.51 -14.48 -6.22
C ALA A 41 -9.15 -13.76 -6.27
N LEU A 42 -8.93 -12.92 -7.26
CA LEU A 42 -7.72 -12.09 -7.36
C LEU A 42 -7.62 -11.09 -6.22
N PHE A 43 -8.73 -10.43 -5.91
CA PHE A 43 -8.77 -9.49 -4.81
C PHE A 43 -8.48 -10.17 -3.46
N ALA A 44 -9.08 -11.35 -3.24
CA ALA A 44 -8.80 -12.19 -2.08
C ALA A 44 -7.33 -12.62 -2.03
N ALA A 45 -6.75 -13.03 -3.17
CA ALA A 45 -5.35 -13.44 -3.27
C ALA A 45 -4.40 -12.26 -2.96
N GLY A 46 -4.72 -11.06 -3.45
CA GLY A 46 -3.96 -9.85 -3.14
C GLY A 46 -4.03 -9.49 -1.65
N ALA A 47 -5.21 -9.54 -1.05
CA ALA A 47 -5.41 -9.33 0.38
C ALA A 47 -4.69 -10.39 1.23
N PHE A 48 -4.76 -11.65 0.81
CA PHE A 48 -4.02 -12.76 1.44
C PHE A 48 -2.52 -12.50 1.42
N ALA A 49 -1.96 -12.17 0.26
CA ALA A 49 -0.53 -11.87 0.13
C ALA A 49 -0.13 -10.68 1.01
N GLY A 50 -0.92 -9.61 1.00
CA GLY A 50 -0.71 -8.44 1.86
C GLY A 50 -0.76 -8.77 3.35
N GLY A 51 -1.75 -9.55 3.78
CA GLY A 51 -1.90 -9.99 5.18
C GLY A 51 -0.77 -10.94 5.62
N PHE A 52 -0.37 -11.86 4.74
CA PHE A 52 0.77 -12.76 4.97
C PHE A 52 2.07 -11.99 5.20
N VAL A 53 2.38 -11.05 4.32
CA VAL A 53 3.57 -10.19 4.43
C VAL A 53 3.49 -9.27 5.66
N ALA A 54 2.32 -8.70 5.93
CA ALA A 54 2.09 -7.84 7.09
C ALA A 54 2.35 -8.58 8.41
N ALA A 55 1.89 -9.82 8.53
CA ALA A 55 2.15 -10.64 9.72
C ALA A 55 3.65 -10.92 9.91
N ARG A 56 4.38 -11.13 8.82
CA ARG A 56 5.85 -11.33 8.86
C ARG A 56 6.61 -10.05 9.24
N ALA A 57 6.10 -8.89 8.84
CA ALA A 57 6.71 -7.60 9.12
C ALA A 57 6.30 -7.02 10.49
N SER A 58 5.23 -7.55 11.10
CA SER A 58 4.69 -7.04 12.36
C SER A 58 5.60 -7.32 13.55
N ARG A 59 5.72 -6.33 14.45
CA ARG A 59 6.36 -6.50 15.77
C ARG A 59 5.40 -6.99 16.85
N GLY A 60 4.11 -6.80 16.65
CA GLY A 60 3.08 -6.94 17.66
C GLY A 60 2.28 -8.23 17.55
N GLN A 61 0.97 -8.10 17.68
CA GLN A 61 0.01 -9.20 17.54
C GLN A 61 -0.20 -9.47 16.04
N THR A 62 0.46 -10.49 15.53
CA THR A 62 0.61 -10.78 14.09
C THR A 62 -0.70 -10.98 13.32
N ILE A 63 -1.82 -11.28 13.99
CA ILE A 63 -3.15 -11.45 13.36
C ILE A 63 -3.99 -10.18 13.48
N LEU A 64 -3.92 -9.49 14.62
CA LEU A 64 -4.79 -8.34 14.88
C LEU A 64 -4.41 -7.12 14.05
N GLU A 65 -3.12 -6.80 13.91
CA GLU A 65 -2.66 -5.65 13.15
C GLU A 65 -2.99 -5.76 11.65
N PRO A 66 -2.74 -6.90 10.96
CA PRO A 66 -3.21 -7.09 9.58
C PRO A 66 -4.73 -7.00 9.43
N ALA A 67 -5.49 -7.50 10.41
CA ALA A 67 -6.95 -7.40 10.39
C ALA A 67 -7.42 -5.94 10.43
N ILE A 68 -6.90 -5.15 11.38
CA ILE A 68 -7.22 -3.73 11.49
C ILE A 68 -6.77 -2.98 10.24
N GLY A 69 -5.57 -3.28 9.72
CA GLY A 69 -5.08 -2.73 8.47
C GLY A 69 -6.02 -3.00 7.30
N ALA A 70 -6.51 -4.23 7.16
CA ALA A 70 -7.46 -4.62 6.13
C ALA A 70 -8.81 -3.87 6.27
N VAL A 71 -9.35 -3.78 7.48
CA VAL A 71 -10.57 -3.00 7.75
C VAL A 71 -10.37 -1.53 7.38
N ALA A 72 -9.22 -0.96 7.72
CA ALA A 72 -8.90 0.42 7.37
C ALA A 72 -8.81 0.64 5.84
N VAL A 73 -8.24 -0.32 5.08
CA VAL A 73 -8.24 -0.26 3.60
C VAL A 73 -9.66 -0.26 3.06
N VAL A 74 -10.50 -1.18 3.54
CA VAL A 74 -11.90 -1.27 3.11
C VAL A 74 -12.65 0.01 3.47
N ALA A 75 -12.50 0.52 4.67
CA ALA A 75 -13.11 1.79 5.10
C ALA A 75 -12.65 2.96 4.22
N THR A 76 -11.38 2.98 3.80
CA THR A 76 -10.85 3.96 2.86
C THR A 76 -11.54 3.85 1.50
N ILE A 77 -11.62 2.64 0.92
CA ILE A 77 -12.27 2.42 -0.38
C ILE A 77 -13.73 2.86 -0.32
N VAL A 78 -14.45 2.46 0.71
CA VAL A 78 -15.86 2.87 0.93
C VAL A 78 -16.00 4.37 1.08
N GLY A 79 -15.14 4.99 1.91
CA GLY A 79 -15.14 6.44 2.12
C GLY A 79 -14.88 7.20 0.82
N LEU A 80 -13.91 6.75 0.02
CA LEU A 80 -13.62 7.34 -1.28
C LEU A 80 -14.78 7.16 -2.26
N ALA A 81 -15.40 5.98 -2.31
CA ALA A 81 -16.57 5.73 -3.13
C ALA A 81 -17.77 6.64 -2.73
N ALA A 82 -17.94 6.88 -1.43
CA ALA A 82 -19.03 7.72 -0.94
C ALA A 82 -18.82 9.24 -1.13
N THR A 83 -17.55 9.68 -1.11
CA THR A 83 -17.22 11.12 -1.09
C THR A 83 -16.78 11.69 -2.43
N THR A 84 -16.26 10.85 -3.34
CA THR A 84 -15.78 11.31 -4.64
C THR A 84 -16.91 11.40 -5.67
N PRO A 85 -16.84 12.32 -6.64
CA PRO A 85 -17.81 12.40 -7.73
C PRO A 85 -17.94 11.10 -8.53
N ILE A 86 -16.81 10.45 -8.81
CA ILE A 86 -16.76 9.14 -9.51
C ILE A 86 -17.41 8.06 -8.65
N GLY A 87 -17.08 8.01 -7.36
CA GLY A 87 -17.68 7.07 -6.43
C GLY A 87 -19.19 7.27 -6.30
N LYS A 88 -19.68 8.52 -6.22
CA LYS A 88 -21.10 8.83 -6.22
C LYS A 88 -21.81 8.39 -7.50
N LEU A 89 -21.14 8.53 -8.67
CA LEU A 89 -21.66 8.05 -9.93
C LEU A 89 -21.81 6.51 -9.92
N ILE A 90 -20.81 5.80 -9.46
CA ILE A 90 -20.85 4.33 -9.29
C ILE A 90 -22.00 3.96 -8.34
N TRP A 91 -22.14 4.71 -7.23
CA TRP A 91 -23.21 4.50 -6.25
C TRP A 91 -24.61 4.68 -6.87
N VAL A 92 -24.80 5.70 -7.72
CA VAL A 92 -26.06 5.96 -8.40
C VAL A 92 -26.38 4.91 -9.46
N VAL A 93 -25.38 4.46 -10.22
CA VAL A 93 -25.58 3.47 -11.30
C VAL A 93 -25.82 2.06 -10.76
N ALA A 94 -25.24 1.73 -9.61
CA ALA A 94 -25.26 0.39 -9.03
C ALA A 94 -26.21 0.26 -7.81
N GLN A 95 -27.18 1.14 -7.67
CA GLN A 95 -28.00 1.41 -6.46
C GLN A 95 -28.22 0.21 -5.51
N ASP A 96 -28.77 -0.88 -6.01
CA ASP A 96 -29.09 -2.05 -5.18
C ASP A 96 -27.90 -3.03 -5.01
N GLN A 97 -26.93 -2.99 -5.90
CA GLN A 97 -25.79 -3.90 -5.92
C GLN A 97 -24.56 -3.30 -5.20
N THR A 98 -24.50 -1.97 -5.01
CA THR A 98 -23.31 -1.32 -4.46
C THR A 98 -23.04 -1.76 -3.02
N ILE A 99 -24.07 -1.85 -2.18
CA ILE A 99 -23.91 -2.30 -0.79
C ILE A 99 -23.44 -3.75 -0.75
N ALA A 100 -24.05 -4.61 -1.58
CA ALA A 100 -23.65 -6.01 -1.69
C ALA A 100 -22.23 -6.15 -2.25
N PHE A 101 -21.89 -5.36 -3.27
CA PHE A 101 -20.56 -5.35 -3.87
C PHE A 101 -19.49 -4.84 -2.87
N VAL A 102 -19.70 -3.68 -2.27
CA VAL A 102 -18.75 -3.12 -1.29
C VAL A 102 -18.64 -4.02 -0.06
N GLY A 103 -19.76 -4.59 0.40
CA GLY A 103 -19.77 -5.52 1.52
C GLY A 103 -19.03 -6.81 1.19
N SER A 104 -19.24 -7.39 0.02
CA SER A 104 -18.56 -8.62 -0.41
C SER A 104 -17.07 -8.41 -0.67
N VAL A 105 -16.68 -7.34 -1.35
CA VAL A 105 -15.29 -6.95 -1.55
C VAL A 105 -14.61 -6.69 -0.22
N GLY A 106 -15.26 -5.94 0.67
CA GLY A 106 -14.74 -5.66 1.99
C GLY A 106 -14.55 -6.91 2.82
N LEU A 107 -15.55 -7.77 2.88
CA LEU A 107 -15.47 -9.04 3.60
C LEU A 107 -14.38 -9.94 3.04
N THR A 108 -14.32 -10.08 1.72
CA THR A 108 -13.29 -10.86 1.02
C THR A 108 -11.89 -10.36 1.32
N GLY A 109 -11.71 -9.04 1.34
CA GLY A 109 -10.42 -8.42 1.68
C GLY A 109 -10.00 -8.67 3.12
N VAL A 110 -10.90 -8.49 4.07
CA VAL A 110 -10.61 -8.72 5.50
C VAL A 110 -10.34 -10.21 5.76
N VAL A 111 -11.19 -11.09 5.24
CA VAL A 111 -11.01 -12.56 5.38
C VAL A 111 -9.71 -13.00 4.71
N GLY A 112 -9.42 -12.53 3.49
CA GLY A 112 -8.16 -12.83 2.79
C GLY A 112 -6.94 -12.42 3.63
N ALA A 113 -6.92 -11.21 4.16
CA ALA A 113 -5.82 -10.73 4.99
C ALA A 113 -5.66 -11.52 6.30
N LEU A 114 -6.77 -11.86 6.96
CA LEU A 114 -6.78 -12.68 8.17
C LEU A 114 -6.24 -14.09 7.91
N VAL A 115 -6.68 -14.73 6.83
CA VAL A 115 -6.21 -16.06 6.43
C VAL A 115 -4.73 -15.99 6.10
N GLY A 116 -4.29 -14.99 5.34
CA GLY A 116 -2.88 -14.77 5.01
C GLY A 116 -2.00 -14.61 6.25
N ALA A 117 -2.43 -13.79 7.21
CA ALA A 117 -1.74 -13.59 8.48
C ALA A 117 -1.67 -14.89 9.31
N SER A 118 -2.80 -15.61 9.40
CA SER A 118 -2.88 -16.87 10.14
C SER A 118 -2.00 -17.96 9.55
N VAL A 119 -1.97 -18.06 8.22
CA VAL A 119 -1.10 -19.00 7.49
C VAL A 119 0.37 -18.65 7.70
N SER A 120 0.70 -17.36 7.63
CA SER A 120 2.06 -16.88 7.89
C SER A 120 2.55 -17.28 9.29
N GLU A 121 1.72 -17.09 10.32
CA GLU A 121 2.08 -17.41 11.69
C GLU A 121 2.21 -18.93 11.90
N ARG A 122 1.30 -19.73 11.36
CA ARG A 122 1.29 -21.18 11.53
C ARG A 122 2.39 -21.90 10.76
N LEU A 123 2.68 -21.49 9.51
CA LEU A 123 3.62 -22.19 8.65
C LEU A 123 5.07 -21.78 8.89
N LEU A 124 5.32 -20.50 9.17
CA LEU A 124 6.67 -19.94 9.20
C LEU A 124 7.13 -19.52 10.59
N GLY A 125 6.24 -19.56 11.58
CA GLY A 125 6.56 -19.18 12.95
C GLY A 125 7.01 -17.69 13.05
N GLU A 126 7.91 -17.41 14.00
CA GLU A 126 8.40 -16.03 14.19
C GLU A 126 9.23 -15.54 13.00
N ALA A 127 9.08 -14.25 12.67
CA ALA A 127 9.78 -13.63 11.55
C ALA A 127 11.32 -13.70 11.77
N THR A 128 12.03 -14.27 10.81
CA THR A 128 13.49 -14.26 10.78
C THR A 128 14.02 -12.83 10.60
N GLN A 129 15.10 -12.50 11.28
CA GLN A 129 15.72 -11.15 11.23
C GLN A 129 16.56 -10.92 9.96
N SER A 130 16.37 -11.71 8.90
CA SER A 130 17.08 -11.55 7.63
C SER A 130 16.73 -10.23 6.94
N SER A 131 17.68 -9.58 6.31
CA SER A 131 17.49 -8.32 5.57
C SER A 131 16.73 -8.51 4.24
N ILE A 132 16.82 -9.69 3.63
CA ILE A 132 16.20 -9.97 2.31
C ILE A 132 14.67 -9.83 2.34
N PRO A 133 13.93 -10.44 3.31
CA PRO A 133 12.49 -10.23 3.40
C PRO A 133 12.11 -8.75 3.55
N TRP A 134 12.94 -7.95 4.23
CA TRP A 134 12.67 -6.52 4.40
C TRP A 134 12.73 -5.72 3.10
N ILE A 135 13.52 -6.14 2.10
CA ILE A 135 13.49 -5.52 0.76
C ILE A 135 12.11 -5.70 0.15
N VAL A 136 11.55 -6.92 0.20
CA VAL A 136 10.22 -7.22 -0.34
C VAL A 136 9.13 -6.47 0.43
N TYR A 137 9.18 -6.49 1.77
CA TYR A 137 8.20 -5.79 2.61
C TYR A 137 8.21 -4.29 2.34
N THR A 138 9.38 -3.69 2.22
CA THR A 138 9.52 -2.27 1.92
C THR A 138 9.05 -1.94 0.50
N ALA A 139 9.37 -2.80 -0.49
CA ALA A 139 8.90 -2.61 -1.86
C ALA A 139 7.38 -2.63 -1.95
N MET A 140 6.74 -3.63 -1.34
CA MET A 140 5.27 -3.72 -1.29
C MET A 140 4.65 -2.55 -0.53
N ALA A 141 5.23 -2.15 0.60
CA ALA A 141 4.74 -1.02 1.39
C ALA A 141 4.89 0.31 0.62
N ALA A 142 6.03 0.56 -0.01
CA ALA A 142 6.27 1.76 -0.80
C ALA A 142 5.36 1.82 -2.03
N PHE A 143 5.15 0.70 -2.70
CA PHE A 143 4.21 0.58 -3.82
C PHE A 143 2.78 0.88 -3.38
N GLY A 144 2.27 0.19 -2.36
CA GLY A 144 0.91 0.37 -1.85
C GLY A 144 0.69 1.79 -1.29
N ALA A 145 1.67 2.32 -0.56
CA ALA A 145 1.60 3.68 -0.02
C ALA A 145 1.62 4.73 -1.13
N SER A 146 2.44 4.55 -2.18
CA SER A 146 2.47 5.45 -3.33
C SER A 146 1.14 5.46 -4.07
N LEU A 147 0.51 4.30 -4.30
CA LEU A 147 -0.82 4.20 -4.91
C LEU A 147 -1.88 4.91 -4.08
N LEU A 148 -2.00 4.56 -2.80
CA LEU A 148 -3.02 5.13 -1.91
C LEU A 148 -2.83 6.62 -1.70
N SER A 149 -1.58 7.06 -1.46
CA SER A 149 -1.29 8.49 -1.26
C SER A 149 -1.52 9.31 -2.53
N THR A 150 -1.21 8.75 -3.71
CA THR A 150 -1.51 9.40 -4.99
C THR A 150 -3.01 9.51 -5.22
N LEU A 151 -3.76 8.46 -4.87
CA LEU A 151 -5.23 8.50 -4.93
C LEU A 151 -5.80 9.59 -4.00
N PHE A 152 -5.32 9.66 -2.77
CA PHE A 152 -5.71 10.73 -1.83
C PHE A 152 -5.31 12.12 -2.33
N ALA A 153 -4.08 12.29 -2.81
CA ALA A 153 -3.62 13.56 -3.35
C ALA A 153 -4.46 13.98 -4.57
N SER A 154 -4.82 13.04 -5.44
CA SER A 154 -5.67 13.31 -6.60
C SER A 154 -7.06 13.79 -6.16
N ILE A 155 -7.65 13.21 -5.14
CA ILE A 155 -8.94 13.63 -4.60
C ILE A 155 -8.86 15.01 -3.96
N LEU A 156 -7.80 15.28 -3.20
CA LEU A 156 -7.62 16.56 -2.51
C LEU A 156 -7.29 17.71 -3.45
N PHE A 157 -6.49 17.48 -4.49
CA PHE A 157 -5.96 18.53 -5.35
C PHE A 157 -6.63 18.60 -6.73
N LEU A 158 -7.24 17.50 -7.22
CA LEU A 158 -7.92 17.43 -8.51
C LEU A 158 -9.45 17.25 -8.37
N GLY A 159 -9.98 17.10 -7.16
CA GLY A 159 -11.43 17.08 -6.90
C GLY A 159 -12.06 18.43 -7.24
N ASP A 160 -13.39 18.44 -7.52
CA ASP A 160 -14.18 19.58 -8.03
C ASP A 160 -13.67 20.96 -7.60
N ASN A 161 -13.07 21.70 -8.52
CA ASN A 161 -12.46 23.04 -8.37
C ASN A 161 -11.11 23.15 -7.63
N ALA A 162 -10.52 22.07 -7.11
CA ALA A 162 -9.23 22.17 -6.40
C ALA A 162 -8.06 22.38 -7.38
N ALA A 163 -8.08 21.77 -8.56
CA ALA A 163 -7.04 21.94 -9.58
C ALA A 163 -6.96 23.40 -10.09
N THR A 164 -8.09 24.07 -10.22
CA THR A 164 -8.16 25.49 -10.58
C THR A 164 -7.71 26.42 -9.45
N ARG A 165 -7.76 25.95 -8.20
CA ARG A 165 -7.32 26.72 -7.03
C ARG A 165 -5.87 26.48 -6.64
N SER A 166 -5.37 25.25 -6.82
CA SER A 166 -4.00 24.91 -6.41
C SER A 166 -2.94 25.26 -7.46
N GLY A 167 -3.32 25.41 -8.73
CA GLY A 167 -2.37 25.58 -9.83
C GLY A 167 -1.45 24.38 -10.07
N LEU A 168 -1.69 23.25 -9.38
CA LEU A 168 -0.91 22.04 -9.52
C LEU A 168 -1.38 21.24 -10.73
N ASP A 169 -0.45 20.80 -11.56
CA ASP A 169 -0.73 19.85 -12.62
C ASP A 169 -0.84 18.40 -12.09
N ILE A 170 -1.35 17.51 -12.92
CA ILE A 170 -1.51 16.09 -12.57
C ILE A 170 -0.17 15.46 -12.20
N GLY A 171 0.92 15.83 -12.91
CA GLY A 171 2.26 15.32 -12.64
C GLY A 171 2.75 15.70 -11.25
N ALA A 172 2.55 16.96 -10.85
CA ALA A 172 2.91 17.43 -9.51
C ALA A 172 2.10 16.69 -8.42
N VAL A 173 0.81 16.46 -8.63
CA VAL A 173 -0.05 15.73 -7.69
C VAL A 173 0.42 14.28 -7.54
N VAL A 174 0.77 13.62 -8.64
CA VAL A 174 1.34 12.24 -8.62
C VAL A 174 2.65 12.22 -7.86
N LEU A 175 3.55 13.17 -8.09
CA LEU A 175 4.84 13.25 -7.39
C LEU A 175 4.68 13.50 -5.88
N ILE A 176 3.76 14.39 -5.49
CA ILE A 176 3.44 14.67 -4.07
C ILE A 176 2.87 13.40 -3.42
N GLY A 177 1.93 12.75 -4.06
CA GLY A 177 1.32 11.53 -3.54
C GLY A 177 2.35 10.39 -3.40
N MET A 178 3.15 10.16 -4.43
CA MET A 178 4.21 9.16 -4.42
C MET A 178 5.27 9.46 -3.34
N GLY A 179 5.77 10.70 -3.28
CA GLY A 179 6.77 11.09 -2.29
C GLY A 179 6.25 10.97 -0.86
N GLY A 180 5.01 11.42 -0.61
CA GLY A 180 4.33 11.25 0.67
C GLY A 180 4.15 9.77 1.04
N GLY A 181 3.75 8.95 0.07
CA GLY A 181 3.61 7.50 0.24
C GLY A 181 4.94 6.82 0.60
N CYS A 182 6.02 7.13 -0.12
CA CYS A 182 7.36 6.63 0.18
C CYS A 182 7.83 7.03 1.59
N LEU A 183 7.57 8.27 1.99
CA LEU A 183 7.93 8.76 3.34
C LEU A 183 7.18 7.98 4.43
N ILE A 184 5.87 7.84 4.29
CA ILE A 184 5.02 7.13 5.27
C ILE A 184 5.36 5.64 5.32
N ALA A 185 5.59 5.00 4.15
CA ALA A 185 6.05 3.61 4.10
C ALA A 185 7.39 3.44 4.82
N GLY A 186 8.34 4.33 4.57
CA GLY A 186 9.62 4.34 5.27
C GLY A 186 9.48 4.50 6.78
N LEU A 187 8.66 5.45 7.24
CA LEU A 187 8.35 5.64 8.67
C LEU A 187 7.77 4.35 9.29
N ALA A 188 6.80 3.72 8.63
CA ALA A 188 6.17 2.50 9.11
C ALA A 188 7.16 1.32 9.16
N VAL A 189 8.01 1.17 8.13
CA VAL A 189 9.06 0.15 8.08
C VAL A 189 10.10 0.38 9.18
N GLY A 190 10.58 1.61 9.34
CA GLY A 190 11.56 1.96 10.37
C GLY A 190 11.03 1.74 11.78
N ALA A 191 9.77 2.09 12.03
CA ALA A 191 9.09 1.89 13.30
C ALA A 191 8.75 0.42 13.57
N SER A 192 8.47 -0.39 12.54
CA SER A 192 8.12 -1.81 12.68
C SER A 192 9.34 -2.73 12.73
N SER A 193 10.45 -2.35 12.12
CA SER A 193 11.66 -3.16 12.06
C SER A 193 12.42 -3.20 13.40
N ARG A 194 12.85 -4.39 13.83
CA ARG A 194 13.74 -4.57 14.99
C ARG A 194 15.22 -4.36 14.65
N VAL A 195 15.58 -4.41 13.39
CA VAL A 195 16.89 -4.12 12.82
C VAL A 195 16.80 -2.83 12.04
N ARG A 196 17.92 -2.14 11.82
CA ARG A 196 17.93 -0.95 10.96
C ARG A 196 18.00 -1.39 9.49
N PRO A 197 16.88 -1.55 8.78
CA PRO A 197 16.87 -2.10 7.42
C PRO A 197 17.16 -1.01 6.39
N LEU A 198 18.25 -0.24 6.58
CA LEU A 198 18.53 0.92 5.73
C LEU A 198 18.74 0.53 4.26
N LEU A 199 19.51 -0.52 4.00
CA LEU A 199 19.72 -1.03 2.65
C LEU A 199 18.40 -1.57 2.05
N ALA A 200 17.64 -2.30 2.87
CA ALA A 200 16.34 -2.81 2.45
C ALA A 200 15.34 -1.69 2.16
N ALA A 201 15.38 -0.61 2.94
CA ALA A 201 14.56 0.59 2.71
C ALA A 201 14.92 1.29 1.40
N PHE A 202 16.20 1.44 1.13
CA PHE A 202 16.67 2.03 -0.12
C PHE A 202 16.28 1.19 -1.34
N LEU A 203 16.67 -0.08 -1.35
CA LEU A 203 16.39 -0.99 -2.48
C LEU A 203 14.87 -1.22 -2.63
N GLY A 204 14.18 -1.50 -1.53
CA GLY A 204 12.73 -1.73 -1.54
C GLY A 204 11.94 -0.48 -1.95
N GLY A 205 12.32 0.70 -1.48
CA GLY A 205 11.70 1.96 -1.89
C GLY A 205 11.85 2.22 -3.38
N GLY A 206 13.05 2.01 -3.94
CA GLY A 206 13.30 2.11 -5.38
C GLY A 206 12.48 1.12 -6.20
N LEU A 207 12.44 -0.16 -5.78
CA LEU A 207 11.64 -1.19 -6.44
C LEU A 207 10.13 -0.89 -6.36
N GLY A 208 9.64 -0.40 -5.23
CA GLY A 208 8.23 -0.03 -5.06
C GLY A 208 7.81 1.10 -6.01
N VAL A 209 8.64 2.13 -6.13
CA VAL A 209 8.41 3.25 -7.07
C VAL A 209 8.53 2.80 -8.51
N THR A 210 9.50 1.94 -8.85
CA THR A 210 9.59 1.35 -10.19
C THR A 210 8.33 0.58 -10.54
N GLY A 211 7.82 -0.24 -9.63
CA GLY A 211 6.55 -0.95 -9.80
C GLY A 211 5.38 0.00 -10.02
N PHE A 212 5.28 1.07 -9.22
CA PHE A 212 4.26 2.11 -9.36
C PHE A 212 4.28 2.76 -10.76
N PHE A 213 5.45 3.22 -11.22
CA PHE A 213 5.55 3.85 -12.53
C PHE A 213 5.38 2.87 -13.68
N THR A 214 5.85 1.63 -13.57
CA THR A 214 5.60 0.59 -14.58
C THR A 214 4.10 0.39 -14.78
N LEU A 215 3.32 0.47 -13.71
CA LEU A 215 1.88 0.37 -13.75
C LEU A 215 1.24 1.60 -14.39
N VAL A 216 1.63 2.79 -13.96
CA VAL A 216 1.12 4.07 -14.50
C VAL A 216 1.46 4.21 -15.99
N THR A 217 2.70 3.85 -16.40
CA THR A 217 3.13 3.96 -17.80
C THR A 217 2.55 2.90 -18.72
N ARG A 218 2.09 1.76 -18.20
CA ARG A 218 1.31 0.79 -18.98
C ARG A 218 -0.08 1.32 -19.34
N ALA A 219 -0.69 2.11 -18.47
CA ALA A 219 -1.94 2.79 -18.77
C ALA A 219 -1.76 3.94 -19.80
N THR A 220 -0.54 4.48 -19.93
CA THR A 220 -0.16 5.50 -20.91
C THR A 220 1.13 5.06 -21.60
N PRO A 221 1.10 4.63 -22.88
CA PRO A 221 2.27 4.06 -23.54
C PRO A 221 3.44 5.09 -23.56
N PRO A 222 4.64 4.70 -23.12
CA PRO A 222 5.80 5.58 -23.10
C PRO A 222 6.24 5.89 -24.53
N ALA A 223 6.35 7.15 -24.84
CA ALA A 223 6.68 7.60 -26.18
C ALA A 223 8.19 7.57 -26.50
N THR A 224 9.11 7.46 -25.49
CA THR A 224 10.54 7.71 -25.74
C THR A 224 11.47 7.04 -24.73
N SER A 225 12.79 6.91 -25.10
CA SER A 225 13.90 6.53 -24.21
C SER A 225 14.01 7.39 -22.95
N ASP A 226 13.50 8.61 -22.98
CA ASP A 226 13.49 9.54 -21.85
C ASP A 226 12.59 9.05 -20.71
N ALA A 227 11.56 8.23 -21.01
CA ALA A 227 10.70 7.63 -20.01
C ALA A 227 11.47 6.68 -19.06
N VAL A 228 12.41 5.89 -19.59
CA VAL A 228 13.22 4.97 -18.77
C VAL A 228 14.13 5.76 -17.83
N THR A 229 14.76 6.82 -18.33
CA THR A 229 15.60 7.70 -17.51
C THR A 229 14.78 8.42 -16.45
N GLY A 230 13.58 8.89 -16.80
CA GLY A 230 12.64 9.49 -15.85
C GLY A 230 12.24 8.54 -14.73
N VAL A 231 11.86 7.30 -15.07
CA VAL A 231 11.51 6.26 -14.07
C VAL A 231 12.70 5.94 -13.16
N ALA A 232 13.91 5.84 -13.70
CA ALA A 232 15.13 5.57 -12.92
C ALA A 232 15.42 6.70 -11.91
N LEU A 233 15.28 7.97 -12.32
CA LEU A 233 15.46 9.12 -11.44
C LEU A 233 14.40 9.15 -10.34
N LEU A 234 13.14 8.89 -10.68
CA LEU A 234 12.05 8.86 -9.72
C LEU A 234 12.16 7.67 -8.75
N ALA A 235 12.62 6.52 -9.22
CA ALA A 235 12.93 5.38 -8.38
C ALA A 235 14.07 5.70 -7.39
N GLY A 236 15.10 6.38 -7.84
CA GLY A 236 16.19 6.87 -6.98
C GLY A 236 15.69 7.87 -5.93
N ALA A 237 14.86 8.83 -6.34
CA ALA A 237 14.25 9.79 -5.41
C ALA A 237 13.35 9.09 -4.39
N GLY A 238 12.49 8.17 -4.82
CA GLY A 238 11.63 7.38 -3.94
C GLY A 238 12.43 6.50 -2.96
N ALA A 239 13.53 5.91 -3.42
CA ALA A 239 14.46 5.17 -2.57
C ALA A 239 15.02 6.04 -1.45
N MET A 240 15.48 7.26 -1.78
CA MET A 240 16.01 8.21 -0.80
C MET A 240 14.94 8.66 0.19
N VAL A 241 13.74 8.99 -0.28
CA VAL A 241 12.62 9.40 0.59
C VAL A 241 12.21 8.28 1.54
N THR A 242 12.13 7.03 1.05
CA THR A 242 11.85 5.86 1.88
C THR A 242 12.94 5.62 2.92
N LEU A 243 14.21 5.78 2.55
CA LEU A 243 15.35 5.68 3.46
C LEU A 243 15.26 6.73 4.57
N ILE A 244 15.00 7.99 4.23
CA ILE A 244 14.82 9.09 5.19
C ILE A 244 13.69 8.75 6.16
N GLY A 245 12.52 8.35 5.64
CA GLY A 245 11.40 7.89 6.46
C GLY A 245 11.79 6.78 7.43
N THR A 246 12.54 5.78 6.96
CA THR A 246 12.98 4.65 7.78
C THR A 246 13.91 5.07 8.92
N VAL A 247 14.81 6.01 8.67
CA VAL A 247 15.68 6.58 9.73
C VAL A 247 14.83 7.27 10.79
N PHE A 248 13.91 8.14 10.39
CA PHE A 248 13.03 8.84 11.33
C PHE A 248 12.12 7.89 12.10
N GLY A 249 11.53 6.89 11.43
CA GLY A 249 10.70 5.87 12.07
C GLY A 249 11.47 5.06 13.12
N GLY A 250 12.72 4.70 12.82
CA GLY A 250 13.58 3.99 13.77
C GLY A 250 13.96 4.84 15.00
N VAL A 251 14.20 6.15 14.82
CA VAL A 251 14.54 7.06 15.91
C VAL A 251 13.36 7.28 16.86
N THR A 252 12.15 7.41 16.33
CA THR A 252 10.95 7.64 17.14
C THR A 252 10.62 6.46 18.07
N VAL A 253 10.91 5.24 17.65
CA VAL A 253 10.70 4.03 18.46
C VAL A 253 11.88 3.79 19.41
N GLY A 254 13.10 4.04 18.96
CA GLY A 254 14.31 3.88 19.80
C GLY A 254 14.31 4.77 21.04
N ARG A 255 13.76 5.97 20.94
CA ARG A 255 13.62 6.88 22.10
C ARG A 255 12.64 6.38 23.18
N LYS A 256 11.63 5.59 22.79
CA LYS A 256 10.66 5.02 23.74
C LYS A 256 11.18 3.77 24.47
N GLN A 257 12.29 3.19 24.03
CA GLN A 257 12.90 2.04 24.69
C GLN A 257 14.02 2.44 25.65
N ALA A 258 14.45 3.71 25.63
CA ALA A 258 15.51 4.26 26.49
C ALA A 258 14.96 5.01 27.73
N THR A 259 13.64 5.15 27.85
CA THR A 259 12.93 5.68 29.02
C THR A 259 12.11 4.59 29.69
#